data_020b65495603c0a3028639dee19737f8
#
_entry.id   020b65495603c0a3028639dee19737f8
#
_cell.length_a   1.000
_cell.length_b   1.000
_cell.length_c   1.000
_cell.angle_alpha   90.00
_cell.angle_beta   90.00
_cell.angle_gamma   90.00
#
_symmetry.space_group_name_H-M   'P 1'
#
loop_
_entity.id
_entity.type
_entity.pdbx_description
1 polymer ?
#
loop_
_entity_poly.entity_id
_entity_poly.type
_entity_poly.pdbx_seq_one_letter_code
_entity_poly.pdbx_strand_id
1 'polypeptide(L)'
;RVTENEQQHIFQEWLSLHKGLIFKIVRSYAQTSMDQDDLFQEIIIHVWHSIPSFRHESSVTTWLYRISLNTAIKWTTKERKHNQTQALEEVHYLITETGSSIDERLVWLYEEIYKLDEIDRSLAVLLLEGFSYKEMANLLGITESNVGVKIMRIKKQLITKSKK
;
A
#
# COMPACT_ATOMS: atom_id res chain seq x y z
N ARG A 1 19.02 22.43 -4.96
CA ARG A 1 17.61 22.80 -4.86
C ARG A 1 16.88 22.43 -6.16
N VAL A 2 15.83 21.65 -6.05
CA VAL A 2 15.11 21.14 -7.21
C VAL A 2 14.18 22.22 -7.78
N THR A 3 14.32 22.49 -9.08
CA THR A 3 13.41 23.42 -9.77
C THR A 3 12.06 22.72 -10.03
N GLU A 4 11.02 23.50 -10.31
CA GLU A 4 9.70 22.95 -10.61
C GLU A 4 9.73 22.02 -11.82
N ASN A 5 10.48 22.38 -12.87
CA ASN A 5 10.62 21.52 -14.06
C ASN A 5 11.32 20.21 -13.74
N GLU A 6 12.38 20.27 -12.93
CA GLU A 6 13.08 19.07 -12.47
C GLU A 6 12.18 18.20 -11.63
N GLN A 7 11.40 18.80 -10.74
CA GLN A 7 10.45 18.09 -9.88
C GLN A 7 9.40 17.36 -10.73
N GLN A 8 8.86 18.01 -11.74
CA GLN A 8 7.89 17.41 -12.64
C GLN A 8 8.49 16.23 -13.40
N HIS A 9 9.72 16.37 -13.86
CA HIS A 9 10.42 15.31 -14.57
C HIS A 9 10.64 14.08 -13.65
N ILE A 10 11.10 14.32 -12.43
CA ILE A 10 11.31 13.27 -11.43
C ILE A 10 9.99 12.58 -11.10
N PHE A 11 8.94 13.37 -10.91
CA PHE A 11 7.61 12.85 -10.60
C PHE A 11 7.10 11.91 -11.69
N GLN A 12 7.20 12.32 -12.94
CA GLN A 12 6.79 11.50 -14.09
C GLN A 12 7.62 10.23 -14.18
N GLU A 13 8.92 10.32 -13.95
CA GLU A 13 9.80 9.15 -13.94
C GLU A 13 9.42 8.16 -12.83
N TRP A 14 9.21 8.66 -11.62
CA TRP A 14 8.84 7.82 -10.50
C TRP A 14 7.50 7.12 -10.73
N LEU A 15 6.51 7.84 -11.24
CA LEU A 15 5.21 7.24 -11.55
C LEU A 15 5.34 6.19 -12.65
N SER A 16 6.11 6.48 -13.68
CA SER A 16 6.31 5.54 -14.78
C SER A 16 6.93 4.22 -14.29
N LEU A 17 7.93 4.32 -13.42
CA LEU A 17 8.67 3.14 -12.96
C LEU A 17 8.00 2.40 -11.80
N HIS A 18 7.24 3.12 -10.96
CA HIS A 18 6.77 2.58 -9.68
C HIS A 18 5.27 2.62 -9.48
N LYS A 19 4.51 2.86 -10.53
CA LYS A 19 3.05 2.91 -10.47
C LYS A 19 2.45 1.61 -9.91
N GLY A 20 3.00 0.48 -10.31
CA GLY A 20 2.53 -0.83 -9.84
C GLY A 20 2.65 -1.01 -8.33
N LEU A 21 3.72 -0.49 -7.76
CA LEU A 21 3.95 -0.50 -6.32
C LEU A 21 2.83 0.25 -5.58
N ILE A 22 2.52 1.44 -6.07
CA ILE A 22 1.48 2.28 -5.47
C ILE A 22 0.12 1.58 -5.56
N PHE A 23 -0.20 0.94 -6.70
CA PHE A 23 -1.44 0.21 -6.88
C PHE A 23 -1.58 -0.97 -5.91
N LYS A 24 -0.50 -1.67 -5.61
CA LYS A 24 -0.54 -2.77 -4.64
C LYS A 24 -0.95 -2.28 -3.25
N ILE A 25 -0.42 -1.13 -2.86
CA ILE A 25 -0.79 -0.50 -1.59
C ILE A 25 -2.26 -0.07 -1.62
N VAL A 26 -2.67 0.58 -2.69
CA VAL A 26 -4.05 1.04 -2.84
C VAL A 26 -5.03 -0.13 -2.73
N ARG A 27 -4.76 -1.25 -3.41
CA ARG A 27 -5.61 -2.46 -3.33
C ARG A 27 -5.70 -3.03 -1.92
N SER A 28 -4.63 -2.90 -1.15
CA SER A 28 -4.59 -3.43 0.20
C SER A 28 -5.40 -2.59 1.19
N TYR A 29 -5.62 -1.32 0.89
CA TYR A 29 -6.25 -0.39 1.82
C TYR A 29 -7.63 0.10 1.38
N ALA A 30 -8.00 -0.05 0.11
CA ALA A 30 -9.27 0.43 -0.43
C ALA A 30 -9.92 -0.66 -1.28
N GLN A 31 -11.24 -0.84 -1.11
CA GLN A 31 -11.97 -1.92 -1.79
C GLN A 31 -12.80 -1.44 -2.99
N THR A 32 -13.32 -0.22 -2.94
CA THR A 32 -14.15 0.30 -4.04
C THR A 32 -13.30 1.08 -5.04
N SER A 33 -13.77 1.21 -6.28
CA SER A 33 -13.05 1.99 -7.30
C SER A 33 -12.91 3.45 -6.90
N MET A 34 -13.97 4.00 -6.32
CA MET A 34 -13.96 5.39 -5.88
C MET A 34 -12.92 5.61 -4.79
N ASP A 35 -12.87 4.72 -3.80
CA ASP A 35 -11.92 4.79 -2.71
C ASP A 35 -10.49 4.58 -3.20
N GLN A 36 -10.29 3.66 -4.15
CA GLN A 36 -8.96 3.42 -4.72
C GLN A 36 -8.46 4.64 -5.48
N ASP A 37 -9.32 5.26 -6.28
CA ASP A 37 -8.96 6.49 -7.00
C ASP A 37 -8.63 7.61 -6.03
N ASP A 38 -9.42 7.77 -4.99
CA ASP A 38 -9.21 8.80 -3.96
C ASP A 38 -7.87 8.58 -3.24
N LEU A 39 -7.63 7.35 -2.79
CA LEU A 39 -6.37 7.03 -2.11
C LEU A 39 -5.17 7.19 -3.04
N PHE A 40 -5.29 6.74 -4.28
CA PHE A 40 -4.22 6.88 -5.27
C PHE A 40 -3.86 8.36 -5.47
N GLN A 41 -4.87 9.21 -5.63
CA GLN A 41 -4.65 10.65 -5.79
C GLN A 41 -3.97 11.27 -4.58
N GLU A 42 -4.40 10.90 -3.37
CA GLU A 42 -3.74 11.40 -2.16
C GLU A 42 -2.28 10.97 -2.10
N ILE A 43 -1.99 9.74 -2.45
CA ILE A 43 -0.61 9.24 -2.46
C ILE A 43 0.24 10.03 -3.45
N ILE A 44 -0.22 10.23 -4.69
CA ILE A 44 0.59 10.94 -5.68
C ILE A 44 0.79 12.40 -5.33
N ILE A 45 -0.17 13.03 -4.67
CA ILE A 45 0.00 14.40 -4.17
C ILE A 45 1.12 14.45 -3.13
N HIS A 46 1.14 13.52 -2.20
CA HIS A 46 2.20 13.43 -1.19
C HIS A 46 3.55 13.10 -1.81
N VAL A 47 3.57 12.22 -2.81
CA VAL A 47 4.80 11.91 -3.56
C VAL A 47 5.35 13.18 -4.22
N TRP A 48 4.48 13.93 -4.89
CA TRP A 48 4.88 15.19 -5.52
C TRP A 48 5.53 16.13 -4.51
N HIS A 49 4.87 16.35 -3.38
CA HIS A 49 5.39 17.27 -2.36
C HIS A 49 6.67 16.77 -1.68
N SER A 50 6.92 15.46 -1.71
CA SER A 50 8.07 14.87 -1.06
C SER A 50 9.37 14.98 -1.88
N ILE A 51 9.27 15.19 -3.19
CA ILE A 51 10.43 15.14 -4.09
C ILE A 51 11.54 16.09 -3.66
N PRO A 52 11.26 17.38 -3.33
CA PRO A 52 12.33 18.26 -2.90
C PRO A 52 13.05 17.83 -1.62
N SER A 53 12.42 17.00 -0.82
CA SER A 53 12.98 16.51 0.46
C SER A 53 13.77 15.21 0.31
N PHE A 54 13.71 14.58 -0.84
CA PHE A 54 14.41 13.32 -1.07
C PHE A 54 15.91 13.55 -1.15
N ARG A 55 16.67 12.91 -0.25
CA ARG A 55 18.13 13.13 -0.12
C ARG A 55 18.96 11.93 -0.57
N HIS A 56 18.35 10.97 -1.26
CA HIS A 56 19.03 9.74 -1.71
C HIS A 56 19.64 8.90 -0.57
N GLU A 57 19.11 9.03 0.64
CA GLU A 57 19.52 8.22 1.79
C GLU A 57 18.89 6.84 1.78
N SER A 58 17.89 6.63 0.94
CA SER A 58 17.25 5.35 0.68
C SER A 58 17.02 5.21 -0.81
N SER A 59 16.64 4.01 -1.25
CA SER A 59 16.23 3.83 -2.65
C SER A 59 14.91 4.58 -2.89
N VAL A 60 14.63 4.92 -4.14
CA VAL A 60 13.36 5.53 -4.52
C VAL A 60 12.20 4.61 -4.13
N THR A 61 12.35 3.32 -4.33
CA THR A 61 11.33 2.33 -3.97
C THR A 61 10.96 2.41 -2.49
N THR A 62 11.97 2.39 -1.62
CA THR A 62 11.77 2.49 -0.16
C THR A 62 11.10 3.81 0.22
N TRP A 63 11.55 4.90 -0.39
CA TRP A 63 10.97 6.24 -0.18
C TRP A 63 9.49 6.25 -0.54
N LEU A 64 9.15 5.71 -1.70
CA LEU A 64 7.76 5.65 -2.16
C LEU A 64 6.90 4.75 -1.28
N TYR A 65 7.43 3.62 -0.80
CA TYR A 65 6.70 2.77 0.14
C TYR A 65 6.39 3.51 1.43
N ARG A 66 7.37 4.23 1.95
CA ARG A 66 7.17 4.99 3.19
C ARG A 66 6.05 6.01 3.05
N ILE A 67 6.10 6.81 1.99
CA ILE A 67 5.08 7.84 1.74
C ILE A 67 3.72 7.20 1.52
N SER A 68 3.66 6.17 0.68
CA SER A 68 2.41 5.52 0.31
C SER A 68 1.74 4.84 1.50
N LEU A 69 2.51 4.12 2.30
CA LEU A 69 1.98 3.44 3.49
C LEU A 69 1.51 4.44 4.54
N ASN A 70 2.30 5.48 4.79
CA ASN A 70 1.90 6.51 5.76
C ASN A 70 0.61 7.20 5.32
N THR A 71 0.49 7.51 4.04
CA THR A 71 -0.71 8.12 3.47
C THR A 71 -1.90 7.18 3.60
N ALA A 72 -1.71 5.90 3.25
CA ALA A 72 -2.78 4.91 3.29
C ALA A 72 -3.29 4.68 4.71
N ILE A 73 -2.40 4.61 5.68
CA ILE A 73 -2.77 4.43 7.09
C ILE A 73 -3.61 5.60 7.58
N LYS A 74 -3.18 6.83 7.29
CA LYS A 74 -3.93 8.03 7.67
C LYS A 74 -5.27 8.11 6.95
N TRP A 75 -5.28 7.77 5.67
CA TRP A 75 -6.50 7.75 4.87
C TRP A 75 -7.52 6.78 5.44
N THR A 76 -7.11 5.58 5.82
CA THR A 76 -7.98 4.56 6.40
C THR A 76 -8.64 5.06 7.69
N THR A 77 -7.85 5.70 8.55
CA THR A 77 -8.34 6.24 9.82
C THR A 77 -9.40 7.33 9.58
N LYS A 78 -9.17 8.17 8.58
CA LYS A 78 -10.08 9.25 8.22
C LYS A 78 -11.38 8.72 7.60
N GLU A 79 -11.29 7.73 6.71
CA GLU A 79 -12.44 7.18 5.99
C GLU A 79 -13.31 6.27 6.86
N ARG A 80 -12.80 5.68 7.92
CA ARG A 80 -13.60 4.91 8.88
C ARG A 80 -14.73 5.72 9.49
N LYS A 81 -14.57 7.04 9.56
CA LYS A 81 -15.61 7.92 10.10
C LYS A 81 -16.73 8.20 9.11
N HIS A 82 -16.48 7.98 7.81
CA HIS A 82 -17.46 8.33 6.76
C HIS A 82 -18.18 7.12 6.15
N ASN A 83 -17.60 5.94 6.19
CA ASN A 83 -18.06 4.80 5.38
C ASN A 83 -18.66 3.62 6.14
N GLN A 84 -19.21 3.83 7.33
CA GLN A 84 -19.87 2.73 8.04
C GLN A 84 -21.16 2.25 7.36
N THR A 85 -21.60 2.91 6.30
CA THR A 85 -22.91 2.67 5.71
C THR A 85 -22.95 2.29 4.24
N GLN A 86 -21.83 2.26 3.54
CA GLN A 86 -21.85 1.84 2.13
C GLN A 86 -21.52 0.37 2.00
N ALA A 87 -22.47 -0.35 1.42
CA ALA A 87 -22.39 -1.79 1.27
C ALA A 87 -21.29 -2.21 0.32
N LEU A 88 -20.70 -3.32 0.65
CA LEU A 88 -19.63 -4.02 -0.03
C LEU A 88 -19.96 -4.49 -1.47
N GLU A 89 -20.99 -3.93 -2.11
CA GLU A 89 -21.49 -4.43 -3.38
C GLU A 89 -20.60 -4.14 -4.58
N GLU A 90 -19.62 -3.27 -4.44
CA GLU A 90 -18.79 -2.86 -5.58
C GLU A 90 -17.41 -3.50 -5.63
N VAL A 91 -17.11 -4.41 -4.72
CA VAL A 91 -15.78 -5.00 -4.58
C VAL A 91 -15.30 -5.74 -5.83
N HIS A 92 -16.24 -6.29 -6.60
CA HIS A 92 -15.89 -7.08 -7.78
C HIS A 92 -15.56 -6.24 -9.01
N TYR A 93 -15.93 -4.97 -9.00
CA TYR A 93 -15.86 -4.15 -10.21
C TYR A 93 -14.43 -3.74 -10.59
N LEU A 94 -13.59 -3.56 -9.62
CA LEU A 94 -12.25 -3.01 -9.83
C LEU A 94 -11.26 -3.97 -10.41
N ILE A 95 -11.44 -5.21 -10.11
CA ILE A 95 -10.55 -6.27 -10.55
C ILE A 95 -10.73 -6.51 -12.05
N THR A 96 -11.92 -6.18 -12.58
CA THR A 96 -12.21 -6.32 -14.00
C THR A 96 -11.68 -5.18 -14.86
N GLU A 97 -11.44 -4.00 -14.29
CA GLU A 97 -10.96 -2.84 -15.07
C GLU A 97 -9.47 -2.88 -15.42
N THR A 98 -8.68 -3.66 -14.72
CA THR A 98 -7.26 -3.74 -14.99
C THR A 98 -6.89 -4.61 -16.18
N GLY A 99 -7.86 -5.24 -16.82
CA GLY A 99 -7.69 -5.96 -18.08
C GLY A 99 -6.72 -7.15 -18.05
N SER A 100 -6.20 -7.49 -16.90
CA SER A 100 -5.34 -8.65 -16.75
C SER A 100 -6.16 -9.85 -16.32
N SER A 101 -5.73 -11.05 -16.70
CA SER A 101 -6.36 -12.28 -16.25
C SER A 101 -6.45 -12.28 -14.73
N ILE A 102 -7.66 -12.43 -14.22
CA ILE A 102 -7.92 -12.41 -12.80
C ILE A 102 -7.36 -13.69 -12.18
N ASP A 103 -6.29 -13.56 -11.41
CA ASP A 103 -5.83 -14.66 -10.59
C ASP A 103 -6.68 -14.63 -9.31
N GLU A 104 -7.59 -15.58 -9.19
CA GLU A 104 -8.51 -15.67 -8.05
C GLU A 104 -7.77 -15.75 -6.71
N ARG A 105 -6.58 -16.36 -6.70
CA ARG A 105 -5.77 -16.45 -5.50
C ARG A 105 -5.26 -15.08 -5.06
N LEU A 106 -4.92 -14.24 -6.04
CA LEU A 106 -4.44 -12.89 -5.77
C LEU A 106 -5.58 -12.01 -5.25
N VAL A 107 -6.76 -12.14 -5.84
CA VAL A 107 -7.96 -11.45 -5.37
C VAL A 107 -8.26 -11.82 -3.91
N TRP A 108 -8.28 -13.11 -3.63
CA TRP A 108 -8.51 -13.61 -2.27
C TRP A 108 -7.47 -13.04 -1.30
N LEU A 109 -6.21 -13.04 -1.70
CA LEU A 109 -5.12 -12.55 -0.87
C LEU A 109 -5.32 -11.08 -0.47
N TYR A 110 -5.64 -10.23 -1.45
CA TYR A 110 -5.87 -8.81 -1.17
C TYR A 110 -7.11 -8.59 -0.29
N GLU A 111 -8.15 -9.38 -0.47
CA GLU A 111 -9.33 -9.34 0.40
C GLU A 111 -8.96 -9.69 1.84
N GLU A 112 -8.13 -10.70 2.02
CA GLU A 112 -7.69 -11.11 3.36
C GLU A 112 -6.75 -10.07 3.99
N ILE A 113 -5.86 -9.47 3.20
CA ILE A 113 -4.99 -8.41 3.66
C ILE A 113 -5.83 -7.20 4.12
N TYR A 114 -6.86 -6.87 3.37
CA TYR A 114 -7.75 -5.76 3.73
C TYR A 114 -8.39 -5.94 5.11
N LYS A 115 -8.67 -7.16 5.51
CA LYS A 115 -9.28 -7.46 6.82
C LYS A 115 -8.33 -7.29 7.99
N LEU A 116 -7.04 -7.21 7.75
CA LEU A 116 -6.04 -7.00 8.80
C LEU A 116 -6.09 -5.54 9.28
N ASP A 117 -5.51 -5.26 10.46
CA ASP A 117 -5.36 -3.88 10.90
C ASP A 117 -4.29 -3.15 10.07
N GLU A 118 -4.17 -1.86 10.25
CA GLU A 118 -3.32 -1.00 9.40
C GLU A 118 -1.84 -1.42 9.41
N ILE A 119 -1.32 -1.78 10.57
CA ILE A 119 0.09 -2.19 10.70
C ILE A 119 0.30 -3.55 10.04
N ASP A 120 -0.60 -4.49 10.29
CA ASP A 120 -0.49 -5.84 9.72
C ASP A 120 -0.67 -5.82 8.20
N ARG A 121 -1.54 -4.95 7.67
CA ARG A 121 -1.64 -4.74 6.22
C ARG A 121 -0.31 -4.29 5.64
N SER A 122 0.30 -3.29 6.27
CA SER A 122 1.59 -2.78 5.83
C SER A 122 2.65 -3.88 5.81
N LEU A 123 2.69 -4.68 6.88
CA LEU A 123 3.64 -5.79 6.97
C LEU A 123 3.39 -6.84 5.90
N ALA A 124 2.14 -7.17 5.63
CA ALA A 124 1.79 -8.13 4.60
C ALA A 124 2.24 -7.66 3.21
N VAL A 125 1.98 -6.39 2.89
CA VAL A 125 2.40 -5.81 1.61
C VAL A 125 3.92 -5.83 1.48
N LEU A 126 4.62 -5.40 2.51
CA LEU A 126 6.09 -5.35 2.49
C LEU A 126 6.69 -6.75 2.40
N LEU A 127 6.08 -7.72 3.06
CA LEU A 127 6.51 -9.12 2.99
C LEU A 127 6.40 -9.64 1.55
N LEU A 128 5.28 -9.39 0.89
CA LEU A 128 5.06 -9.81 -0.50
C LEU A 128 6.05 -9.17 -1.45
N GLU A 129 6.51 -7.96 -1.14
CA GLU A 129 7.47 -7.24 -1.97
C GLU A 129 8.92 -7.61 -1.65
N GLY A 130 9.13 -8.53 -0.71
CA GLY A 130 10.47 -9.03 -0.42
C GLY A 130 11.31 -8.20 0.51
N PHE A 131 10.69 -7.31 1.27
CA PHE A 131 11.42 -6.50 2.26
C PHE A 131 11.90 -7.38 3.42
N SER A 132 13.08 -7.06 3.95
CA SER A 132 13.60 -7.74 5.14
C SER A 132 12.88 -7.24 6.38
N TYR A 133 12.96 -8.02 7.46
CA TYR A 133 12.37 -7.62 8.75
C TYR A 133 12.98 -6.31 9.25
N LYS A 134 14.28 -6.13 9.02
CA LYS A 134 14.97 -4.90 9.40
C LYS A 134 14.42 -3.69 8.65
N GLU A 135 14.21 -3.85 7.33
CA GLU A 135 13.64 -2.79 6.50
C GLU A 135 12.20 -2.47 6.91
N MET A 136 11.40 -3.50 7.19
CA MET A 136 10.03 -3.32 7.68
C MET A 136 10.01 -2.56 9.00
N ALA A 137 10.89 -2.92 9.92
CA ALA A 137 11.01 -2.27 11.22
C ALA A 137 11.31 -0.78 11.06
N ASN A 138 12.26 -0.46 10.19
CA ASN A 138 12.64 0.93 9.90
C ASN A 138 11.48 1.72 9.28
N LEU A 139 10.76 1.12 8.34
CA LEU A 139 9.66 1.79 7.65
C LEU A 139 8.48 2.07 8.57
N LEU A 140 8.18 1.15 9.48
CA LEU A 140 6.99 1.24 10.33
C LEU A 140 7.26 1.77 11.73
N GLY A 141 8.53 1.95 12.08
CA GLY A 141 8.89 2.49 13.39
C GLY A 141 8.64 1.52 14.53
N ILE A 142 8.77 0.22 14.28
CA ILE A 142 8.65 -0.83 15.31
C ILE A 142 9.93 -1.64 15.36
N THR A 143 10.07 -2.48 16.38
CA THR A 143 11.27 -3.30 16.52
C THR A 143 11.26 -4.46 15.52
N GLU A 144 12.44 -4.90 15.14
CA GLU A 144 12.61 -6.07 14.27
C GLU A 144 11.98 -7.33 14.89
N SER A 145 12.14 -7.49 16.19
CA SER A 145 11.55 -8.58 16.96
C SER A 145 10.01 -8.56 16.85
N ASN A 146 9.42 -7.37 16.98
CA ASN A 146 7.98 -7.18 16.85
C ASN A 146 7.49 -7.51 15.44
N VAL A 147 8.26 -7.12 14.42
CA VAL A 147 7.98 -7.51 13.02
C VAL A 147 7.90 -9.03 12.89
N GLY A 148 8.89 -9.73 13.43
CA GLY A 148 8.93 -11.20 13.35
C GLY A 148 7.71 -11.86 13.97
N VAL A 149 7.32 -11.41 15.16
CA VAL A 149 6.13 -11.95 15.86
C VAL A 149 4.86 -11.69 15.05
N LYS A 150 4.70 -10.47 14.54
CA LYS A 150 3.51 -10.09 13.76
C LYS A 150 3.44 -10.85 12.44
N ILE A 151 4.55 -10.98 11.73
CA ILE A 151 4.61 -11.73 10.46
C ILE A 151 4.24 -13.20 10.69
N MET A 152 4.75 -13.79 11.76
CA MET A 152 4.40 -15.19 12.09
C MET A 152 2.90 -15.36 12.27
N ARG A 153 2.26 -14.45 13.00
CA ARG A 153 0.80 -14.49 13.21
C ARG A 153 0.03 -14.29 11.92
N ILE A 154 0.47 -13.34 11.09
CA ILE A 154 -0.15 -13.06 9.80
C ILE A 154 -0.10 -14.30 8.91
N LYS A 155 1.07 -14.91 8.77
CA LYS A 155 1.24 -16.11 7.95
C LYS A 155 0.34 -17.25 8.44
N LYS A 156 0.31 -17.48 9.74
CA LYS A 156 -0.51 -18.53 10.33
C LYS A 156 -1.99 -18.29 10.06
N GLN A 157 -2.44 -17.07 10.21
CA GLN A 157 -3.82 -16.66 9.97
C GLN A 157 -4.22 -16.88 8.51
N LEU A 158 -3.38 -16.43 7.58
CA LEU A 158 -3.63 -16.59 6.15
C LEU A 158 -3.64 -18.05 5.72
N ILE A 159 -2.70 -18.85 6.23
CA ILE A 159 -2.63 -20.29 5.92
C ILE A 159 -3.89 -20.98 6.43
N THR A 160 -4.33 -20.67 7.64
CA THR A 160 -5.53 -21.26 8.22
C THR A 160 -6.75 -20.95 7.37
N LYS A 161 -6.90 -19.70 6.93
CA LYS A 161 -8.03 -19.30 6.09
C LYS A 161 -7.97 -19.89 4.69
N SER A 162 -6.78 -20.11 4.14
CA SER A 162 -6.64 -20.69 2.79
C SER A 162 -7.09 -22.16 2.73
N LYS A 163 -7.15 -22.84 3.87
CA LYS A 163 -7.56 -24.26 3.94
C LYS A 163 -9.06 -24.45 4.03
N LYS A 164 -9.82 -23.37 4.09
CA LYS A 164 -11.29 -23.45 4.10
C LYS A 164 -11.87 -23.34 2.68
#